data_72c6dbc9e2ab6dacd9b447710bada11d
#
_entry.id   72c6dbc9e2ab6dacd9b447710bada11d
#
_cell.length_a   1.000
_cell.length_b   1.000
_cell.length_c   1.000
_cell.angle_alpha   90.00
_cell.angle_beta   90.00
_cell.angle_gamma   90.00
#
_symmetry.space_group_name_H-M   'P 1'
#
loop_
_entity.id
_entity.type
_entity.pdbx_description
1 polymer ?
#
loop_
_entity_poly.entity_id
_entity_poly.type
_entity_poly.pdbx_seq_one_letter_code
_entity_poly.pdbx_strand_id
1 'polypeptide(L)'
;TTISEMNAFSSEKIARLGLHNDGYLASETDLGTFEKNERTESLKWQSAQTKYTAFGGEAQNKNSIYNDLSNAIEDMKIRHCNYLNRTYDREVKEKWKNTKYTGKDPNYIGIDGMTYIQNHLGYRLLLQECSIKGQQASGSANVDIVINNVGFGNIIKSKKTK
;
A
#
# COMPACT_ATOMS: atom_id res chain seq x y z
N THR A 1 0.07 20.35 10.66
CA THR A 1 0.48 20.50 9.25
C THR A 1 0.32 19.17 8.56
N THR A 2 -0.37 19.17 7.44
CA THR A 2 -0.64 17.97 6.64
C THR A 2 0.17 18.02 5.33
N ILE A 3 0.57 16.86 4.82
CA ILE A 3 1.15 16.76 3.48
C ILE A 3 0.01 16.84 2.46
N SER A 4 0.27 17.50 1.33
CA SER A 4 -0.68 17.68 0.23
C SER A 4 0.06 17.62 -1.11
N GLU A 5 -0.68 17.65 -2.21
CA GLU A 5 -0.08 17.70 -3.54
C GLU A 5 0.86 18.90 -3.72
N MET A 6 0.56 20.03 -3.08
CA MET A 6 1.37 21.25 -3.19
C MET A 6 2.75 21.13 -2.56
N ASN A 7 2.90 20.37 -1.46
CA ASN A 7 4.17 20.22 -0.74
C ASN A 7 4.76 18.81 -0.86
N ALA A 8 4.06 17.89 -1.51
CA ALA A 8 4.59 16.58 -1.84
C ALA A 8 5.84 16.70 -2.72
N PHE A 9 6.84 15.87 -2.44
CA PHE A 9 8.14 15.87 -3.15
C PHE A 9 9.01 17.12 -2.99
N SER A 10 8.58 18.09 -2.17
CA SER A 10 9.37 19.28 -1.85
C SER A 10 10.56 18.96 -0.94
N SER A 11 11.41 19.95 -0.70
CA SER A 11 12.52 19.86 0.26
C SER A 11 12.07 20.09 1.72
N GLU A 12 10.81 20.44 1.95
CA GLU A 12 10.26 20.66 3.28
C GLU A 12 10.33 19.39 4.15
N LYS A 13 10.50 19.59 5.45
CA LYS A 13 10.57 18.47 6.42
C LYS A 13 9.33 17.59 6.37
N ILE A 14 8.14 18.19 6.23
CA ILE A 14 6.87 17.45 6.20
C ILE A 14 6.81 16.44 5.04
N ALA A 15 7.38 16.77 3.89
CA ALA A 15 7.42 15.88 2.72
C ALA A 15 8.34 14.66 2.92
N ARG A 16 9.10 14.61 4.01
CA ARG A 16 10.02 13.51 4.36
C ARG A 16 9.55 12.67 5.54
N LEU A 17 8.46 13.07 6.19
CA LEU A 17 7.88 12.32 7.31
C LEU A 17 6.94 11.24 6.77
N GLY A 18 7.05 10.05 7.34
CA GLY A 18 6.11 8.95 7.12
C GLY A 18 5.19 8.77 8.33
N LEU A 19 4.18 7.94 8.17
CA LEU A 19 3.34 7.47 9.26
C LEU A 19 3.72 6.04 9.64
N HIS A 20 3.76 5.77 10.93
CA HIS A 20 3.99 4.43 11.47
C HIS A 20 2.92 4.10 12.51
N ASN A 21 2.44 2.85 12.50
CA ASN A 21 1.47 2.36 13.48
C ASN A 21 1.99 1.07 14.12
N ASP A 22 2.38 1.15 15.37
CA ASP A 22 2.88 0.02 16.17
C ASP A 22 1.77 -0.87 16.75
N GLY A 23 0.51 -0.43 16.68
CA GLY A 23 -0.68 -1.21 17.02
C GLY A 23 -1.52 -1.63 15.81
N TYR A 24 -0.89 -1.74 14.63
CA TYR A 24 -1.56 -1.89 13.34
C TYR A 24 -2.50 -3.10 13.31
N LEU A 25 -3.78 -2.86 12.98
CA LEU A 25 -4.83 -3.89 12.84
C LEU A 25 -5.12 -4.68 14.14
N ALA A 26 -4.66 -4.22 15.29
CA ALA A 26 -4.79 -4.95 16.55
C ALA A 26 -6.18 -4.85 17.18
N SER A 27 -6.93 -3.80 16.89
CA SER A 27 -8.25 -3.50 17.43
C SER A 27 -8.95 -2.40 16.63
N GLU A 28 -10.15 -2.01 17.04
CA GLU A 28 -10.85 -0.83 16.48
C GLU A 28 -9.99 0.43 16.53
N THR A 29 -9.28 0.62 17.64
CA THR A 29 -8.45 1.81 17.87
C THR A 29 -6.98 1.63 17.45
N ASP A 30 -6.60 0.49 16.89
CA ASP A 30 -5.19 0.13 16.68
C ASP A 30 -4.35 0.40 17.94
N LEU A 31 -4.80 -0.15 19.08
CA LEU A 31 -4.20 0.03 20.43
C LEU A 31 -4.04 1.49 20.87
N GLY A 32 -4.97 2.35 20.51
CA GLY A 32 -4.98 3.76 20.91
C GLY A 32 -4.37 4.72 19.88
N THR A 33 -4.07 4.25 18.68
CA THR A 33 -3.72 5.11 17.55
C THR A 33 -4.92 5.95 17.11
N PHE A 34 -6.13 5.39 17.21
CA PHE A 34 -7.39 6.06 16.93
C PHE A 34 -8.20 6.24 18.21
N GLU A 35 -8.98 7.31 18.27
CA GLU A 35 -10.04 7.44 19.28
C GLU A 35 -11.14 6.41 19.01
N LYS A 36 -11.83 6.02 20.09
CA LYS A 36 -12.96 5.08 20.00
C LYS A 36 -14.06 5.65 19.09
N ASN A 37 -14.59 4.84 18.20
CA ASN A 37 -15.59 5.20 17.18
C ASN A 37 -15.10 6.20 16.10
N GLU A 38 -13.83 6.56 16.08
CA GLU A 38 -13.24 7.54 15.15
C GLU A 38 -12.42 6.88 14.01
N ARG A 39 -12.38 5.54 13.98
CA ARG A 39 -11.55 4.81 13.00
C ARG A 39 -11.81 5.27 11.56
N THR A 40 -13.08 5.41 11.16
CA THR A 40 -13.44 5.76 9.79
C THR A 40 -12.87 7.12 9.38
N GLU A 41 -13.03 8.13 10.22
CA GLU A 41 -12.52 9.49 9.93
C GLU A 41 -10.99 9.54 9.98
N SER A 42 -10.40 8.83 10.93
CA SER A 42 -8.95 8.69 11.04
C SER A 42 -8.35 8.01 9.82
N LEU A 43 -8.99 6.97 9.28
CA LEU A 43 -8.57 6.31 8.05
C LEU A 43 -8.66 7.23 6.83
N LYS A 44 -9.71 8.05 6.72
CA LYS A 44 -9.82 9.06 5.65
C LYS A 44 -8.67 10.06 5.70
N TRP A 45 -8.35 10.56 6.89
CA TRP A 45 -7.23 11.48 7.07
C TRP A 45 -5.90 10.80 6.72
N GLN A 46 -5.65 9.59 7.25
CA GLN A 46 -4.42 8.85 6.95
C GLN A 46 -4.31 8.54 5.45
N SER A 47 -5.40 8.12 4.81
CA SER A 47 -5.42 7.86 3.38
C SER A 47 -5.01 9.09 2.56
N ALA A 48 -5.52 10.28 2.94
CA ALA A 48 -5.13 11.53 2.28
C ALA A 48 -3.63 11.85 2.44
N GLN A 49 -3.05 11.57 3.61
CA GLN A 49 -1.62 11.78 3.87
C GLN A 49 -0.74 10.78 3.14
N THR A 50 -1.10 9.50 3.19
CA THR A 50 -0.28 8.39 2.69
C THR A 50 -0.27 8.29 1.16
N LYS A 51 -1.08 9.09 0.47
CA LYS A 51 -0.88 9.34 -0.98
C LYS A 51 0.50 9.90 -1.28
N TYR A 52 1.08 10.66 -0.36
CA TYR A 52 2.28 11.46 -0.57
C TYR A 52 3.43 11.09 0.37
N THR A 53 3.20 10.24 1.36
CA THR A 53 4.21 9.84 2.32
C THR A 53 4.14 8.35 2.63
N ALA A 54 5.22 7.79 3.15
CA ALA A 54 5.27 6.38 3.49
C ALA A 54 4.36 6.05 4.68
N PHE A 55 3.72 4.89 4.61
CA PHE A 55 2.99 4.29 5.72
C PHE A 55 3.42 2.84 5.93
N GLY A 56 3.50 2.44 7.17
CA GLY A 56 3.70 1.05 7.56
C GLY A 56 3.49 0.85 9.04
N GLY A 57 3.75 -0.35 9.53
CA GLY A 57 3.51 -0.63 10.94
C GLY A 57 3.81 -2.06 11.36
N GLU A 58 3.33 -2.37 12.56
CA GLU A 58 3.46 -3.66 13.23
C GLU A 58 2.07 -4.27 13.43
N ALA A 59 1.68 -5.20 12.57
CA ALA A 59 0.39 -5.89 12.73
C ALA A 59 0.40 -6.74 13.99
N GLN A 60 -0.58 -6.54 14.87
CA GLN A 60 -0.64 -7.17 16.19
C GLN A 60 -1.96 -7.88 16.45
N ASN A 61 -1.97 -8.72 17.52
CA ASN A 61 -3.14 -9.39 18.06
C ASN A 61 -3.83 -10.30 17.04
N LYS A 62 -3.35 -11.52 16.88
CA LYS A 62 -3.93 -12.52 15.93
C LYS A 62 -5.43 -12.74 16.03
N ASN A 63 -6.04 -12.47 17.20
CA ASN A 63 -7.47 -12.66 17.44
C ASN A 63 -8.33 -11.47 16.96
N SER A 64 -7.68 -10.38 16.49
CA SER A 64 -8.40 -9.23 15.96
C SER A 64 -9.07 -9.57 14.62
N ILE A 65 -10.32 -9.14 14.47
CA ILE A 65 -11.03 -9.18 13.17
C ILE A 65 -10.44 -8.20 12.16
N TYR A 66 -9.78 -7.12 12.63
CA TYR A 66 -9.19 -6.10 11.76
C TYR A 66 -7.99 -6.64 10.98
N ASN A 67 -7.32 -7.69 11.47
CA ASN A 67 -6.27 -8.38 10.74
C ASN A 67 -6.72 -9.70 10.09
N ASP A 68 -8.02 -9.98 9.99
CA ASP A 68 -8.50 -10.99 9.06
C ASP A 68 -8.04 -10.62 7.65
N LEU A 69 -7.65 -11.61 6.85
CA LEU A 69 -6.91 -11.34 5.60
C LEU A 69 -7.61 -10.32 4.68
N SER A 70 -8.93 -10.43 4.50
CA SER A 70 -9.70 -9.50 3.68
C SER A 70 -9.67 -8.08 4.24
N ASN A 71 -9.87 -7.94 5.56
CA ASN A 71 -9.87 -6.64 6.23
C ASN A 71 -8.49 -6.00 6.21
N ALA A 72 -7.44 -6.80 6.45
CA ALA A 72 -6.06 -6.35 6.38
C ALA A 72 -5.69 -5.84 4.99
N ILE A 73 -6.08 -6.55 3.93
CA ILE A 73 -5.83 -6.14 2.54
C ILE A 73 -6.53 -4.81 2.22
N GLU A 74 -7.80 -4.66 2.61
CA GLU A 74 -8.53 -3.41 2.37
C GLU A 74 -7.94 -2.23 3.14
N ASP A 75 -7.56 -2.44 4.41
CA ASP A 75 -6.91 -1.41 5.21
C ASP A 75 -5.54 -1.01 4.62
N MET A 76 -4.73 -1.98 4.17
CA MET A 76 -3.46 -1.73 3.50
C MET A 76 -3.62 -0.92 2.21
N LYS A 77 -4.68 -1.16 1.44
CA LYS A 77 -5.00 -0.36 0.25
C LYS A 77 -5.41 1.06 0.62
N ILE A 78 -6.30 1.22 1.60
CA ILE A 78 -6.78 2.53 2.06
C ILE A 78 -5.63 3.40 2.55
N ARG A 79 -4.72 2.82 3.33
CA ARG A 79 -3.57 3.53 3.91
C ARG A 79 -2.32 3.50 3.04
N HIS A 80 -2.39 3.02 1.80
CA HIS A 80 -1.27 2.97 0.86
C HIS A 80 -0.01 2.33 1.48
N CYS A 81 -0.16 1.13 2.08
CA CYS A 81 0.86 0.49 2.91
C CYS A 81 2.13 0.19 2.12
N ASN A 82 3.26 0.70 2.60
CA ASN A 82 4.57 0.53 1.96
C ASN A 82 5.39 -0.59 2.59
N TYR A 83 5.27 -0.80 3.89
CA TYR A 83 6.07 -1.79 4.62
C TYR A 83 5.35 -2.31 5.86
N LEU A 84 5.77 -3.49 6.31
CA LEU A 84 5.42 -4.07 7.61
C LEU A 84 6.68 -4.49 8.33
N ASN A 85 6.66 -4.45 9.68
CA ASN A 85 7.73 -5.01 10.48
C ASN A 85 7.86 -6.51 10.18
N ARG A 86 9.08 -6.95 9.82
CA ARG A 86 9.34 -8.33 9.42
C ARG A 86 9.16 -9.33 10.55
N THR A 87 9.53 -8.95 11.76
CA THR A 87 9.60 -9.87 12.90
C THR A 87 8.36 -9.83 13.79
N TYR A 88 7.61 -8.73 13.77
CA TYR A 88 6.48 -8.48 14.67
C TYR A 88 5.17 -8.23 13.90
N ASP A 89 4.02 -8.81 14.21
CA ASP A 89 3.81 -9.95 15.08
C ASP A 89 3.88 -11.27 14.28
N ARG A 90 4.53 -12.28 14.82
CA ARG A 90 4.70 -13.58 14.15
C ARG A 90 3.37 -14.31 14.00
N GLU A 91 2.49 -14.26 15.01
CA GLU A 91 1.22 -14.98 15.01
C GLU A 91 0.24 -14.41 13.98
N VAL A 92 0.23 -13.08 13.77
CA VAL A 92 -0.57 -12.44 12.71
C VAL A 92 -0.06 -12.87 11.32
N LYS A 93 1.24 -12.91 11.11
CA LYS A 93 1.82 -13.37 9.85
C LYS A 93 1.54 -14.84 9.57
N GLU A 94 1.60 -15.71 10.59
CA GLU A 94 1.19 -17.10 10.46
C GLU A 94 -0.31 -17.23 10.17
N LYS A 95 -1.17 -16.37 10.76
CA LYS A 95 -2.59 -16.32 10.42
C LYS A 95 -2.77 -16.05 8.92
N TRP A 96 -2.09 -15.04 8.36
CA TRP A 96 -2.17 -14.71 6.94
C TRP A 96 -1.60 -15.80 6.04
N LYS A 97 -0.51 -16.44 6.45
CA LYS A 97 0.11 -17.56 5.74
C LYS A 97 -0.80 -18.79 5.67
N ASN A 98 -1.58 -19.03 6.72
CA ASN A 98 -2.53 -20.14 6.79
C ASN A 98 -3.90 -19.81 6.19
N THR A 99 -4.13 -18.55 5.78
CA THR A 99 -5.38 -18.11 5.13
C THR A 99 -5.15 -17.97 3.62
N LYS A 100 -6.03 -18.60 2.82
CA LYS A 100 -5.95 -18.50 1.35
C LYS A 100 -6.58 -17.20 0.87
N TYR A 101 -5.94 -16.58 -0.12
CA TYR A 101 -6.52 -15.44 -0.82
C TYR A 101 -7.71 -15.89 -1.68
N THR A 102 -8.84 -15.21 -1.51
CA THR A 102 -10.11 -15.45 -2.23
C THR A 102 -10.65 -14.18 -2.88
N GLY A 103 -9.82 -13.16 -3.04
CA GLY A 103 -10.21 -11.87 -3.61
C GLY A 103 -10.31 -11.89 -5.14
N LYS A 104 -10.28 -10.69 -5.74
CA LYS A 104 -10.58 -10.50 -7.17
C LYS A 104 -9.41 -10.75 -8.12
N ASP A 105 -8.17 -10.83 -7.63
CA ASP A 105 -7.01 -11.07 -8.49
C ASP A 105 -6.88 -12.56 -8.81
N PRO A 106 -7.17 -12.97 -10.06
CA PRO A 106 -7.18 -14.38 -10.42
C PRO A 106 -5.81 -15.05 -10.31
N ASN A 107 -4.72 -14.29 -10.38
CA ASN A 107 -3.36 -14.82 -10.28
C ASN A 107 -2.99 -15.24 -8.85
N TYR A 108 -3.78 -14.80 -7.85
CA TYR A 108 -3.52 -15.04 -6.45
C TYR A 108 -4.57 -15.92 -5.75
N ILE A 109 -5.64 -16.32 -6.45
CA ILE A 109 -6.67 -17.20 -5.86
C ILE A 109 -6.01 -18.50 -5.38
N GLY A 110 -6.23 -18.82 -4.10
CA GLY A 110 -5.68 -20.02 -3.48
C GLY A 110 -4.22 -19.92 -3.00
N ILE A 111 -3.53 -18.83 -3.32
CA ILE A 111 -2.20 -18.52 -2.76
C ILE A 111 -2.38 -18.06 -1.30
N ASP A 112 -1.38 -18.31 -0.45
CA ASP A 112 -1.44 -17.85 0.93
C ASP A 112 -1.44 -16.31 1.02
N GLY A 113 -2.18 -15.80 2.02
CA GLY A 113 -2.39 -14.36 2.17
C GLY A 113 -1.11 -13.58 2.47
N MET A 114 -0.14 -14.19 3.14
CA MET A 114 1.13 -13.52 3.41
C MET A 114 1.92 -13.28 2.12
N THR A 115 1.94 -14.24 1.20
CA THR A 115 2.54 -14.08 -0.13
C THR A 115 1.82 -12.98 -0.92
N TYR A 116 0.48 -12.95 -0.88
CA TYR A 116 -0.27 -11.85 -1.51
C TYR A 116 0.14 -10.49 -0.95
N ILE A 117 0.16 -10.34 0.38
CA ILE A 117 0.55 -9.10 1.04
C ILE A 117 1.97 -8.71 0.65
N GLN A 118 2.94 -9.62 0.75
CA GLN A 118 4.34 -9.35 0.39
C GLN A 118 4.52 -8.86 -1.05
N ASN A 119 3.76 -9.43 -1.96
CA ASN A 119 3.82 -9.05 -3.38
C ASN A 119 3.17 -7.70 -3.68
N HIS A 120 2.36 -7.17 -2.75
CA HIS A 120 1.66 -5.90 -2.93
C HIS A 120 2.13 -4.77 -1.99
N LEU A 121 3.02 -5.04 -1.04
CA LEU A 121 3.61 -3.97 -0.21
C LEU A 121 4.40 -2.97 -1.05
N GLY A 122 4.21 -1.68 -0.75
CA GLY A 122 4.78 -0.60 -1.53
C GLY A 122 4.13 -0.48 -2.91
N TYR A 123 4.80 0.21 -3.83
CA TYR A 123 4.33 0.30 -5.21
C TYR A 123 4.83 -0.90 -6.03
N ARG A 124 4.01 -1.35 -6.97
CA ARG A 124 4.31 -2.41 -7.94
C ARG A 124 3.86 -1.98 -9.32
N LEU A 125 4.79 -1.64 -10.16
CA LEU A 125 4.49 -1.19 -11.53
C LEU A 125 4.36 -2.39 -12.45
N LEU A 126 3.19 -2.51 -13.08
CA LEU A 126 2.87 -3.52 -14.07
C LEU A 126 2.71 -2.84 -15.42
N LEU A 127 3.47 -3.29 -16.43
CA LEU A 127 3.24 -2.90 -17.80
C LEU A 127 1.92 -3.54 -18.26
N GLN A 128 0.90 -2.72 -18.48
CA GLN A 128 -0.42 -3.16 -18.91
C GLN A 128 -0.50 -3.25 -20.44
N GLU A 129 -0.04 -2.20 -21.10
CA GLU A 129 -0.09 -2.11 -22.56
C GLU A 129 1.21 -1.49 -23.08
N CYS A 130 1.63 -1.97 -24.25
CA CYS A 130 2.69 -1.37 -25.03
C CYS A 130 2.31 -1.43 -26.51
N SER A 131 2.25 -0.30 -27.18
CA SER A 131 1.99 -0.26 -28.61
C SER A 131 2.98 0.66 -29.32
N ILE A 132 3.38 0.25 -30.51
CA ILE A 132 4.27 1.01 -31.40
C ILE A 132 3.42 1.54 -32.56
N LYS A 133 3.37 2.86 -32.73
CA LYS A 133 2.61 3.52 -33.79
C LYS A 133 3.54 4.21 -34.76
N GLY A 134 3.45 3.82 -36.01
CA GLY A 134 4.11 4.47 -37.15
C GLY A 134 5.62 4.28 -37.17
N GLN A 135 6.12 3.75 -38.27
CA GLN A 135 7.53 3.94 -38.66
C GLN A 135 7.59 5.24 -39.48
N GLN A 136 8.22 6.25 -38.96
CA GLN A 136 8.53 7.43 -39.76
C GLN A 136 9.75 7.12 -40.64
N ALA A 137 9.81 7.75 -41.80
CA ALA A 137 10.93 7.64 -42.74
C ALA A 137 12.28 8.08 -42.10
N SER A 138 12.22 8.76 -40.94
CA SER A 138 13.37 9.17 -40.12
C SER A 138 13.95 8.04 -39.24
N GLY A 139 13.38 6.82 -39.26
CA GLY A 139 13.82 5.73 -38.39
C GLY A 139 13.34 5.83 -36.94
N SER A 140 12.45 6.77 -36.60
CA SER A 140 11.84 6.90 -35.27
C SER A 140 10.43 6.33 -35.22
N ALA A 141 10.02 5.80 -34.08
CA ALA A 141 8.68 5.31 -33.83
C ALA A 141 8.13 5.90 -32.51
N ASN A 142 6.81 6.11 -32.46
CA ASN A 142 6.16 6.46 -31.20
C ASN A 142 5.78 5.17 -30.44
N VAL A 143 6.12 5.14 -29.17
CA VAL A 143 5.79 4.02 -28.29
C VAL A 143 4.84 4.53 -27.21
N ASP A 144 3.63 3.98 -27.18
CA ASP A 144 2.64 4.23 -26.13
C ASP A 144 2.76 3.12 -25.08
N ILE A 145 2.91 3.52 -23.82
CA ILE A 145 3.06 2.59 -22.70
C ILE A 145 2.02 2.93 -21.64
N VAL A 146 1.27 1.92 -21.20
CA VAL A 146 0.35 2.02 -20.06
C VAL A 146 0.93 1.22 -18.90
N ILE A 147 1.17 1.90 -17.78
CA ILE A 147 1.72 1.29 -16.57
C ILE A 147 0.72 1.47 -15.43
N ASN A 148 0.35 0.37 -14.77
CA ASN A 148 -0.48 0.38 -13.58
C ASN A 148 0.35 0.15 -12.32
N ASN A 149 -0.01 0.84 -11.24
CA ASN A 149 0.47 0.49 -9.92
C ASN A 149 -0.51 -0.49 -9.27
N VAL A 150 -0.12 -1.74 -9.17
CA VAL A 150 -0.93 -2.81 -8.54
C VAL A 150 -0.56 -3.05 -7.07
N GLY A 151 0.45 -2.34 -6.54
CA GLY A 151 0.81 -2.39 -5.13
C GLY A 151 -0.12 -1.56 -4.24
N PHE A 152 -0.04 -1.78 -2.93
CA PHE A 152 -0.80 -0.99 -1.96
C PHE A 152 -0.30 0.45 -1.86
N GLY A 153 1.01 0.64 -1.87
CA GLY A 153 1.65 1.93 -1.69
C GLY A 153 1.77 2.75 -2.97
N ASN A 154 1.91 4.05 -2.80
CA ASN A 154 2.14 4.99 -3.90
C ASN A 154 3.64 5.25 -4.12
N ILE A 155 3.98 5.83 -5.27
CA ILE A 155 5.31 6.37 -5.52
C ILE A 155 5.42 7.68 -4.75
N ILE A 156 6.16 7.67 -3.64
CA ILE A 156 6.28 8.80 -2.71
C ILE A 156 7.50 9.70 -2.98
N LYS A 157 8.23 9.44 -4.03
CA LYS A 157 9.36 10.27 -4.49
C LYS A 157 9.28 10.45 -5.99
N SER A 158 9.59 11.66 -6.45
CA SER A 158 9.70 11.93 -7.88
C SER A 158 10.69 10.96 -8.54
N LYS A 159 10.30 10.39 -9.66
CA LYS A 159 11.11 9.49 -10.48
C LYS A 159 11.30 10.08 -11.86
N LYS A 160 12.52 10.03 -12.36
CA LYS A 160 12.80 10.36 -13.76
C LYS A 160 12.61 9.10 -14.60
N THR A 161 11.83 9.20 -15.66
CA THR A 161 11.82 8.21 -16.75
C THR A 161 13.09 8.41 -17.60
N LYS A 162 13.77 7.32 -17.90
CA LYS A 162 14.90 7.30 -18.83
C LYS A 162 14.49 6.55 -20.08
#